data_868a008ac70c2ae3441b554deff90405
#
_entry.id   868a008ac70c2ae3441b554deff90405
#
_cell.length_a   1.000
_cell.length_b   1.000
_cell.length_c   1.000
_cell.angle_alpha   90.00
_cell.angle_beta   90.00
_cell.angle_gamma   90.00
#
_symmetry.space_group_name_H-M   'P 1'
#
loop_
_entity.id
_entity.type
_entity.pdbx_description
1 polymer ?
#
loop_
_entity_poly.entity_id
_entity_poly.type
_entity_poly.pdbx_seq_one_letter_code
_entity_poly.pdbx_strand_id
1 'polypeptide(L)'
;LKPNRLEAAKQVASEFIAGRPNDNIGLTIFAAEAFTQCPMTTDHAVLLNLFHGIKTDMAQRGMIQDGTAVGMGIANAVSRLKDSKAKSKVIILLTDGTNNAGDISPLTAAEIAKSFGIRVYTIGVGTNGLAPYPMPVAGGVQYLNVPVEIDTKTLAAIAGKTDGEFYRATDNKKLEDVYKDIDKLEKTKLNVKQYSKRYEAYALFAWLAAVALLLEILLRMTILKKIP
;
A
#
# COMPACT_ATOMS: atom_id res chain seq x y z
N LEU A 1 -18.56 12.26 2.78
CA LEU A 1 -17.38 12.61 1.99
C LEU A 1 -17.71 13.75 1.04
N LYS A 2 -17.04 14.90 1.19
CA LYS A 2 -17.31 16.11 0.40
C LYS A 2 -16.05 16.51 -0.37
N PRO A 3 -16.15 17.04 -1.61
CA PRO A 3 -17.38 17.27 -2.38
C PRO A 3 -18.02 16.00 -2.93
N ASN A 4 -17.21 14.96 -3.25
CA ASN A 4 -17.63 13.61 -3.58
C ASN A 4 -16.60 12.60 -3.05
N ARG A 5 -16.88 11.29 -3.17
CA ARG A 5 -16.01 10.23 -2.62
C ARG A 5 -14.63 10.22 -3.25
N LEU A 6 -14.54 10.39 -4.57
CA LEU A 6 -13.27 10.40 -5.29
C LEU A 6 -12.40 11.61 -4.90
N GLU A 7 -12.99 12.82 -4.88
CA GLU A 7 -12.23 14.03 -4.51
C GLU A 7 -11.78 14.01 -3.05
N ALA A 8 -12.61 13.51 -2.14
CA ALA A 8 -12.21 13.30 -0.76
C ALA A 8 -11.05 12.29 -0.64
N ALA A 9 -11.12 11.18 -1.38
CA ALA A 9 -10.05 10.19 -1.44
C ALA A 9 -8.75 10.78 -2.00
N LYS A 10 -8.84 11.60 -3.07
CA LYS A 10 -7.68 12.28 -3.66
C LYS A 10 -7.01 13.24 -2.67
N GLN A 11 -7.80 14.05 -1.97
CA GLN A 11 -7.27 15.00 -0.99
C GLN A 11 -6.47 14.27 0.08
N VAL A 12 -7.08 13.30 0.75
CA VAL A 12 -6.43 12.58 1.87
C VAL A 12 -5.24 11.75 1.40
N ALA A 13 -5.36 11.07 0.26
CA ALA A 13 -4.24 10.30 -0.30
C ALA A 13 -3.08 11.20 -0.75
N SER A 14 -3.36 12.43 -1.23
CA SER A 14 -2.30 13.40 -1.57
C SER A 14 -1.52 13.84 -0.34
N GLU A 15 -2.19 14.08 0.79
CA GLU A 15 -1.54 14.40 2.06
C GLU A 15 -0.67 13.22 2.57
N PHE A 16 -1.18 12.00 2.45
CA PHE A 16 -0.44 10.79 2.79
C PHE A 16 0.83 10.63 1.93
N ILE A 17 0.72 10.83 0.62
CA ILE A 17 1.86 10.77 -0.32
C ILE A 17 2.89 11.86 0.03
N ALA A 18 2.45 13.08 0.28
CA ALA A 18 3.33 14.20 0.65
C ALA A 18 4.12 13.93 1.95
N GLY A 19 3.55 13.19 2.89
CA GLY A 19 4.21 12.77 4.14
C GLY A 19 5.28 11.68 3.98
N ARG A 20 5.52 11.16 2.75
CA ARG A 20 6.39 10.00 2.48
C ARG A 20 7.41 10.26 1.37
N PRO A 21 8.26 11.27 1.50
CA PRO A 21 9.12 11.74 0.41
C PRO A 21 10.11 10.69 -0.15
N ASN A 22 10.40 9.64 0.61
CA ASN A 22 11.37 8.61 0.24
C ASN A 22 10.73 7.27 -0.18
N ASP A 23 9.40 7.19 -0.17
CA ASP A 23 8.70 5.97 -0.55
C ASP A 23 8.56 5.90 -2.08
N ASN A 24 8.67 4.68 -2.61
CA ASN A 24 8.38 4.41 -4.01
C ASN A 24 6.89 4.07 -4.13
N ILE A 25 6.12 4.94 -4.76
CA ILE A 25 4.66 4.87 -4.80
C ILE A 25 4.19 4.77 -6.26
N GLY A 26 3.26 3.87 -6.51
CA GLY A 26 2.57 3.75 -7.79
C GLY A 26 1.06 3.90 -7.63
N LEU A 27 0.37 4.09 -8.74
CA LEU A 27 -1.08 4.30 -8.77
C LEU A 27 -1.72 3.35 -9.78
N THR A 28 -2.60 2.51 -9.29
CA THR A 28 -3.50 1.67 -10.09
C THR A 28 -4.92 2.17 -9.94
N ILE A 29 -5.62 2.33 -11.04
CA ILE A 29 -7.06 2.61 -11.06
C ILE A 29 -7.79 1.42 -11.64
N PHE A 30 -9.01 1.20 -11.17
CA PHE A 30 -9.84 0.10 -11.65
C PHE A 30 -11.33 0.50 -11.69
N ALA A 31 -12.01 -0.10 -12.64
CA ALA A 31 -13.45 -0.13 -12.78
C ALA A 31 -13.84 -1.56 -13.18
N ALA A 32 -14.45 -1.84 -14.32
CA ALA A 32 -14.57 -3.21 -14.84
C ALA A 32 -13.21 -3.83 -15.20
N GLU A 33 -12.24 -2.99 -15.53
CA GLU A 33 -10.85 -3.34 -15.81
C GLU A 33 -9.90 -2.59 -14.88
N ALA A 34 -8.64 -3.02 -14.83
CA ALA A 34 -7.62 -2.35 -14.02
C ALA A 34 -6.38 -2.01 -14.83
N PHE A 35 -5.85 -0.81 -14.62
CA PHE A 35 -4.62 -0.36 -15.28
C PHE A 35 -3.74 0.51 -14.38
N THR A 36 -2.45 0.53 -14.70
CA THR A 36 -1.48 1.34 -13.99
C THR A 36 -1.54 2.76 -14.51
N GLN A 37 -2.05 3.69 -13.70
CA GLN A 37 -2.10 5.12 -14.02
C GLN A 37 -0.73 5.77 -13.84
N CYS A 38 0.02 5.36 -12.80
CA CYS A 38 1.38 5.78 -12.58
C CYS A 38 2.22 4.56 -12.15
N PRO A 39 3.30 4.24 -12.85
CA PRO A 39 4.27 3.24 -12.38
C PRO A 39 4.88 3.62 -11.04
N MET A 40 5.56 2.67 -10.38
CA MET A 40 6.28 2.94 -9.13
C MET A 40 7.33 4.03 -9.35
N THR A 41 7.24 5.10 -8.57
CA THR A 41 8.11 6.27 -8.66
C THR A 41 8.37 6.91 -7.31
N THR A 42 9.51 7.56 -7.17
CA THR A 42 9.84 8.49 -6.07
C THR A 42 9.55 9.95 -6.45
N ASP A 43 9.21 10.20 -7.72
CA ASP A 43 8.74 11.53 -8.18
C ASP A 43 7.25 11.69 -7.87
N HIS A 44 6.98 12.16 -6.66
CA HIS A 44 5.62 12.37 -6.19
C HIS A 44 4.91 13.54 -6.87
N ALA A 45 5.64 14.46 -7.48
CA ALA A 45 5.02 15.57 -8.24
C ALA A 45 4.31 15.01 -9.49
N VAL A 46 4.98 14.12 -10.23
CA VAL A 46 4.39 13.43 -11.38
C VAL A 46 3.23 12.54 -10.95
N LEU A 47 3.40 11.77 -9.86
CA LEU A 47 2.34 10.92 -9.32
C LEU A 47 1.08 11.72 -8.97
N LEU A 48 1.22 12.82 -8.24
CA LEU A 48 0.10 13.68 -7.82
C LEU A 48 -0.58 14.34 -9.02
N ASN A 49 0.18 14.75 -10.04
CA ASN A 49 -0.38 15.30 -11.27
C ASN A 49 -1.30 14.29 -11.99
N LEU A 50 -0.82 13.05 -12.15
CA LEU A 50 -1.60 11.96 -12.73
C LEU A 50 -2.81 11.59 -11.87
N PHE A 51 -2.66 11.63 -10.54
CA PHE A 51 -3.74 11.34 -9.60
C PHE A 51 -4.86 12.39 -9.67
N HIS A 52 -4.51 13.68 -9.71
CA HIS A 52 -5.51 14.75 -9.84
C HIS A 52 -6.25 14.72 -11.19
N GLY A 53 -5.63 14.14 -12.22
CA GLY A 53 -6.26 13.96 -13.54
C GLY A 53 -7.39 12.93 -13.58
N ILE A 54 -7.52 12.05 -12.57
CA ILE A 54 -8.59 11.06 -12.50
C ILE A 54 -9.93 11.74 -12.24
N LYS A 55 -10.96 11.39 -13.01
CA LYS A 55 -12.31 11.97 -12.88
C LYS A 55 -13.36 10.87 -12.82
N THR A 56 -14.47 11.16 -12.16
CA THR A 56 -15.61 10.23 -12.02
C THR A 56 -16.31 9.95 -13.34
N ASP A 57 -16.19 10.82 -14.32
CA ASP A 57 -16.85 10.73 -15.62
C ASP A 57 -16.07 9.91 -16.68
N MET A 58 -14.96 9.26 -16.28
CA MET A 58 -14.14 8.47 -17.22
C MET A 58 -14.92 7.31 -17.84
N ALA A 59 -15.80 6.66 -17.07
CA ALA A 59 -16.66 5.59 -17.59
C ALA A 59 -17.73 6.16 -18.56
N GLN A 60 -18.35 7.28 -18.21
CA GLN A 60 -19.34 7.93 -19.06
C GLN A 60 -18.75 8.43 -20.41
N ARG A 61 -17.46 8.79 -20.40
CA ARG A 61 -16.72 9.19 -21.62
C ARG A 61 -16.20 8.01 -22.42
N GLY A 62 -16.52 6.77 -22.05
CA GLY A 62 -16.04 5.57 -22.72
C GLY A 62 -14.54 5.29 -22.59
N MET A 63 -13.86 5.95 -21.64
CA MET A 63 -12.44 5.72 -21.39
C MET A 63 -12.18 4.42 -20.62
N ILE A 64 -13.15 3.99 -19.81
CA ILE A 64 -13.13 2.75 -19.02
C ILE A 64 -14.54 2.17 -19.02
N GLN A 65 -14.66 0.84 -18.94
CA GLN A 65 -15.97 0.18 -18.79
C GLN A 65 -16.48 0.36 -17.36
N ASP A 66 -17.80 0.52 -17.22
CA ASP A 66 -18.45 0.62 -15.91
C ASP A 66 -18.45 -0.73 -15.18
N GLY A 67 -18.18 -0.71 -13.90
CA GLY A 67 -18.07 -1.90 -13.07
C GLY A 67 -17.02 -1.74 -11.95
N THR A 68 -16.89 -2.79 -11.13
CA THR A 68 -15.96 -2.80 -9.98
C THR A 68 -15.21 -4.13 -9.95
N ALA A 69 -13.99 -4.15 -10.51
CA ALA A 69 -13.12 -5.33 -10.57
C ALA A 69 -12.00 -5.25 -9.51
N VAL A 70 -12.37 -5.42 -8.24
CA VAL A 70 -11.44 -5.35 -7.10
C VAL A 70 -10.26 -6.32 -7.24
N GLY A 71 -10.56 -7.58 -7.65
CA GLY A 71 -9.54 -8.60 -7.84
C GLY A 71 -8.51 -8.21 -8.92
N MET A 72 -8.97 -7.63 -10.03
CA MET A 72 -8.10 -7.13 -11.10
C MET A 72 -7.25 -5.94 -10.62
N GLY A 73 -7.84 -5.04 -9.82
CA GLY A 73 -7.11 -3.92 -9.20
C GLY A 73 -5.95 -4.38 -8.33
N ILE A 74 -6.19 -5.35 -7.46
CA ILE A 74 -5.16 -5.97 -6.62
C ILE A 74 -4.11 -6.68 -7.48
N ALA A 75 -4.51 -7.51 -8.44
CA ALA A 75 -3.60 -8.26 -9.29
C ALA A 75 -2.69 -7.34 -10.12
N ASN A 76 -3.24 -6.24 -10.67
CA ASN A 76 -2.45 -5.23 -11.36
C ASN A 76 -1.40 -4.59 -10.43
N ALA A 77 -1.79 -4.17 -9.23
CA ALA A 77 -0.88 -3.60 -8.24
C ALA A 77 0.20 -4.61 -7.81
N VAL A 78 -0.16 -5.88 -7.58
CA VAL A 78 0.78 -6.96 -7.27
C VAL A 78 1.81 -7.12 -8.37
N SER A 79 1.39 -7.08 -9.65
CA SER A 79 2.31 -7.20 -10.78
C SER A 79 3.39 -6.12 -10.79
N ARG A 80 3.13 -4.94 -10.22
CA ARG A 80 4.09 -3.83 -10.10
C ARG A 80 4.98 -3.94 -8.87
N LEU A 81 4.50 -4.61 -7.82
CA LEU A 81 5.20 -4.73 -6.54
C LEU A 81 5.99 -6.03 -6.38
N LYS A 82 5.63 -7.11 -7.11
CA LYS A 82 6.19 -8.45 -6.89
C LYS A 82 7.71 -8.49 -6.94
N ASP A 83 8.31 -7.80 -7.90
CA ASP A 83 9.77 -7.79 -8.14
C ASP A 83 10.50 -6.70 -7.34
N SER A 84 9.77 -5.91 -6.54
CA SER A 84 10.36 -4.87 -5.69
C SER A 84 11.24 -5.49 -4.59
N LYS A 85 12.44 -4.93 -4.41
CA LYS A 85 13.38 -5.28 -3.33
C LYS A 85 13.10 -4.52 -2.03
N ALA A 86 12.01 -3.74 -1.97
CA ALA A 86 11.64 -3.00 -0.77
C ALA A 86 11.40 -3.94 0.42
N LYS A 87 11.80 -3.49 1.62
CA LYS A 87 11.59 -4.25 2.88
C LYS A 87 10.13 -4.40 3.24
N SER A 88 9.31 -3.43 2.89
CA SER A 88 7.85 -3.47 3.02
C SER A 88 7.22 -3.23 1.66
N LYS A 89 6.24 -4.07 1.32
CA LYS A 89 5.41 -3.95 0.11
C LYS A 89 3.95 -3.89 0.54
N VAL A 90 3.29 -2.80 0.19
CA VAL A 90 1.94 -2.48 0.66
C VAL A 90 1.06 -2.06 -0.49
N ILE A 91 -0.17 -2.53 -0.50
CA ILE A 91 -1.27 -2.04 -1.33
C ILE A 91 -2.30 -1.40 -0.40
N ILE A 92 -2.72 -0.18 -0.72
CA ILE A 92 -3.86 0.47 -0.08
C ILE A 92 -4.99 0.47 -1.11
N LEU A 93 -6.00 -0.35 -0.87
CA LEU A 93 -7.17 -0.49 -1.74
C LEU A 93 -8.29 0.37 -1.22
N LEU A 94 -8.76 1.33 -2.03
CA LEU A 94 -9.98 2.10 -1.76
C LEU A 94 -11.09 1.68 -2.73
N THR A 95 -12.25 1.37 -2.19
CA THR A 95 -13.44 1.06 -2.97
C THR A 95 -14.69 1.51 -2.25
N ASP A 96 -15.72 1.88 -3.00
CA ASP A 96 -17.05 2.23 -2.50
C ASP A 96 -18.12 1.23 -2.97
N GLY A 97 -17.72 0.20 -3.71
CA GLY A 97 -18.62 -0.81 -4.29
C GLY A 97 -18.28 -2.24 -3.94
N THR A 98 -19.17 -3.12 -4.35
CA THR A 98 -18.97 -4.58 -4.35
C THR A 98 -18.29 -5.03 -5.62
N ASN A 99 -17.47 -6.08 -5.55
CA ASN A 99 -16.88 -6.67 -6.75
C ASN A 99 -17.97 -7.27 -7.64
N ASN A 100 -18.14 -6.75 -8.85
CA ASN A 100 -19.13 -7.19 -9.82
C ASN A 100 -18.58 -7.40 -11.24
N ALA A 101 -17.27 -7.24 -11.43
CA ALA A 101 -16.60 -7.39 -12.70
C ALA A 101 -15.20 -8.00 -12.54
N GLY A 102 -14.57 -8.35 -13.68
CA GLY A 102 -13.21 -8.86 -13.77
C GLY A 102 -13.09 -10.38 -13.58
N ASP A 103 -12.07 -10.97 -14.20
CA ASP A 103 -11.85 -12.42 -14.26
C ASP A 103 -11.17 -13.01 -13.02
N ILE A 104 -10.54 -12.15 -12.18
CA ILE A 104 -9.82 -12.58 -11.00
C ILE A 104 -10.68 -12.26 -9.75
N SER A 105 -10.97 -13.30 -8.95
CA SER A 105 -11.69 -13.07 -7.70
C SER A 105 -10.84 -12.27 -6.71
N PRO A 106 -11.44 -11.39 -5.88
CA PRO A 106 -10.71 -10.61 -4.89
C PRO A 106 -9.88 -11.47 -3.92
N LEU A 107 -10.40 -12.63 -3.52
CA LEU A 107 -9.70 -13.54 -2.60
C LEU A 107 -8.51 -14.25 -3.27
N THR A 108 -8.63 -14.63 -4.53
CA THR A 108 -7.51 -15.17 -5.32
C THR A 108 -6.41 -14.12 -5.48
N ALA A 109 -6.77 -12.87 -5.78
CA ALA A 109 -5.80 -11.78 -5.87
C ALA A 109 -5.09 -11.53 -4.52
N ALA A 110 -5.80 -11.64 -3.40
CA ALA A 110 -5.20 -11.55 -2.07
C ALA A 110 -4.23 -12.72 -1.78
N GLU A 111 -4.54 -13.94 -2.20
CA GLU A 111 -3.63 -15.09 -2.07
C GLU A 111 -2.34 -14.88 -2.86
N ILE A 112 -2.46 -14.35 -4.08
CA ILE A 112 -1.30 -13.98 -4.89
C ILE A 112 -0.48 -12.88 -4.19
N ALA A 113 -1.12 -11.82 -3.68
CA ALA A 113 -0.44 -10.77 -2.93
C ALA A 113 0.35 -11.34 -1.74
N LYS A 114 -0.27 -12.24 -0.96
CA LYS A 114 0.36 -12.91 0.18
C LYS A 114 1.59 -13.72 -0.25
N SER A 115 1.52 -14.45 -1.36
CA SER A 115 2.65 -15.28 -1.84
C SER A 115 3.89 -14.43 -2.18
N PHE A 116 3.71 -13.16 -2.54
CA PHE A 116 4.80 -12.20 -2.78
C PHE A 116 5.14 -11.34 -1.54
N GLY A 117 4.56 -11.64 -0.38
CA GLY A 117 4.78 -10.90 0.86
C GLY A 117 4.26 -9.46 0.79
N ILE A 118 3.19 -9.22 0.03
CA ILE A 118 2.54 -7.93 -0.14
C ILE A 118 1.34 -7.86 0.81
N ARG A 119 1.29 -6.84 1.67
CA ARG A 119 0.14 -6.56 2.54
C ARG A 119 -0.88 -5.72 1.81
N VAL A 120 -2.16 -6.01 2.03
CA VAL A 120 -3.26 -5.24 1.45
C VAL A 120 -4.10 -4.65 2.58
N TYR A 121 -4.06 -3.33 2.71
CA TYR A 121 -5.00 -2.57 3.53
C TYR A 121 -6.21 -2.24 2.68
N THR A 122 -7.40 -2.54 3.20
CA THR A 122 -8.65 -2.31 2.46
C THR A 122 -9.48 -1.22 3.15
N ILE A 123 -9.93 -0.24 2.39
CA ILE A 123 -10.71 0.89 2.88
C ILE A 123 -12.04 0.92 2.12
N GLY A 124 -13.12 0.59 2.83
CA GLY A 124 -14.48 0.77 2.32
C GLY A 124 -14.93 2.22 2.51
N VAL A 125 -15.16 2.94 1.41
CA VAL A 125 -15.43 4.39 1.41
C VAL A 125 -16.92 4.66 1.24
N GLY A 126 -17.55 5.27 2.25
CA GLY A 126 -18.95 5.67 2.21
C GLY A 126 -19.84 4.97 3.24
N THR A 127 -21.14 5.15 3.12
CA THR A 127 -22.17 4.56 3.98
C THR A 127 -23.03 3.62 3.16
N ASN A 128 -23.52 2.54 3.78
CA ASN A 128 -24.59 1.74 3.18
C ASN A 128 -25.85 2.61 3.12
N GLY A 129 -26.60 2.53 2.05
CA GLY A 129 -27.84 3.27 1.88
C GLY A 129 -28.14 3.58 0.42
N LEU A 130 -28.98 4.55 0.20
CA LEU A 130 -29.35 5.02 -1.13
C LEU A 130 -28.38 6.12 -1.57
N ALA A 131 -27.80 5.98 -2.76
CA ALA A 131 -26.99 7.02 -3.37
C ALA A 131 -27.60 7.45 -4.72
N PRO A 132 -27.57 8.75 -5.05
CA PRO A 132 -28.03 9.23 -6.34
C PRO A 132 -27.09 8.75 -7.44
N TYR A 133 -27.62 7.94 -8.34
CA TYR A 133 -26.92 7.45 -9.53
C TYR A 133 -27.45 8.19 -10.77
N PRO A 134 -26.57 8.81 -11.57
CA PRO A 134 -27.01 9.51 -12.76
C PRO A 134 -27.36 8.52 -13.86
N MET A 135 -28.62 8.54 -14.30
CA MET A 135 -29.07 7.78 -15.48
C MET A 135 -29.32 8.72 -16.66
N PRO A 136 -28.73 8.44 -17.81
CA PRO A 136 -29.05 9.20 -19.03
C PRO A 136 -30.46 8.88 -19.49
N VAL A 137 -31.28 9.91 -19.67
CA VAL A 137 -32.65 9.83 -20.19
C VAL A 137 -32.80 10.72 -21.41
N ALA A 138 -33.79 10.45 -22.24
CA ALA A 138 -34.09 11.32 -23.37
C ALA A 138 -34.45 12.74 -22.85
N GLY A 139 -33.51 13.68 -23.00
CA GLY A 139 -33.65 15.06 -22.52
C GLY A 139 -32.74 15.47 -21.35
N GLY A 140 -31.83 14.62 -20.89
CA GLY A 140 -30.88 14.99 -19.85
C GLY A 140 -30.42 13.84 -18.95
N VAL A 141 -30.06 14.15 -17.72
CA VAL A 141 -29.64 13.17 -16.71
C VAL A 141 -30.65 13.18 -15.58
N GLN A 142 -31.22 12.03 -15.29
CA GLN A 142 -32.09 11.81 -14.12
C GLN A 142 -31.29 11.09 -13.04
N TYR A 143 -31.40 11.55 -11.79
CA TYR A 143 -30.76 10.89 -10.65
C TYR A 143 -31.75 9.92 -10.00
N LEU A 144 -31.40 8.62 -10.02
CA LEU A 144 -32.15 7.59 -9.31
C LEU A 144 -31.37 7.19 -8.05
N ASN A 145 -32.09 7.07 -6.94
CA ASN A 145 -31.50 6.54 -5.71
C ASN A 145 -31.36 5.03 -5.82
N VAL A 146 -30.13 4.55 -5.97
CA VAL A 146 -29.80 3.12 -6.00
C VAL A 146 -29.19 2.70 -4.66
N PRO A 147 -29.50 1.47 -4.17
CA PRO A 147 -28.85 0.96 -2.99
C PRO A 147 -27.36 0.76 -3.25
N VAL A 148 -26.53 1.32 -2.37
CA VAL A 148 -25.08 1.10 -2.37
C VAL A 148 -24.74 0.26 -1.16
N GLU A 149 -24.15 -0.88 -1.40
CA GLU A 149 -23.68 -1.78 -0.36
C GLU A 149 -22.18 -1.99 -0.51
N ILE A 150 -21.44 -1.77 0.57
CA ILE A 150 -20.00 -2.04 0.61
C ILE A 150 -19.83 -3.47 1.12
N ASP A 151 -19.18 -4.33 0.34
CA ASP A 151 -18.88 -5.70 0.74
C ASP A 151 -17.74 -5.74 1.79
N THR A 152 -18.11 -5.39 3.01
CA THR A 152 -17.19 -5.37 4.15
C THR A 152 -16.61 -6.75 4.48
N LYS A 153 -17.33 -7.83 4.17
CA LYS A 153 -16.88 -9.21 4.42
C LYS A 153 -15.71 -9.57 3.51
N THR A 154 -15.84 -9.31 2.21
CA THR A 154 -14.77 -9.57 1.23
C THR A 154 -13.58 -8.67 1.50
N LEU A 155 -13.77 -7.38 1.81
CA LEU A 155 -12.68 -6.46 2.13
C LEU A 155 -11.91 -6.88 3.39
N ALA A 156 -12.61 -7.28 4.45
CA ALA A 156 -11.98 -7.80 5.67
C ALA A 156 -11.24 -9.12 5.41
N ALA A 157 -11.78 -10.00 4.57
CA ALA A 157 -11.13 -11.25 4.21
C ALA A 157 -9.85 -11.05 3.40
N ILE A 158 -9.81 -10.08 2.45
CA ILE A 158 -8.61 -9.69 1.71
C ILE A 158 -7.53 -9.21 2.67
N ALA A 159 -7.87 -8.25 3.53
CA ALA A 159 -6.94 -7.69 4.51
C ALA A 159 -6.39 -8.77 5.45
N GLY A 160 -7.25 -9.57 6.06
CA GLY A 160 -6.84 -10.66 6.97
C GLY A 160 -5.96 -11.72 6.31
N LYS A 161 -6.18 -12.07 5.04
CA LYS A 161 -5.33 -13.01 4.29
C LYS A 161 -3.91 -12.48 4.07
N THR A 162 -3.72 -11.17 3.99
CA THR A 162 -2.46 -10.52 3.61
C THR A 162 -1.75 -9.82 4.78
N ASP A 163 -2.14 -10.10 6.02
CA ASP A 163 -1.63 -9.47 7.24
C ASP A 163 -1.81 -7.93 7.24
N GLY A 164 -2.80 -7.45 6.50
CA GLY A 164 -3.30 -6.07 6.50
C GLY A 164 -4.48 -5.89 7.42
N GLU A 165 -5.13 -4.73 7.33
CA GLU A 165 -6.33 -4.40 8.11
C GLU A 165 -7.42 -3.80 7.23
N PHE A 166 -8.68 -4.04 7.61
CA PHE A 166 -9.85 -3.46 6.97
C PHE A 166 -10.31 -2.22 7.74
N TYR A 167 -10.57 -1.17 7.01
CA TYR A 167 -11.09 0.09 7.54
C TYR A 167 -12.38 0.51 6.84
N ARG A 168 -13.19 1.27 7.53
CA ARG A 168 -14.38 1.92 6.97
C ARG A 168 -14.33 3.42 7.19
N ALA A 169 -14.33 4.17 6.09
CA ALA A 169 -14.33 5.63 6.11
C ALA A 169 -15.68 6.19 5.65
N THR A 170 -16.46 6.77 6.57
CA THR A 170 -17.75 7.36 6.30
C THR A 170 -17.68 8.86 6.00
N ASP A 171 -16.60 9.51 6.41
CA ASP A 171 -16.34 10.93 6.26
C ASP A 171 -14.85 11.21 6.05
N ASN A 172 -14.51 12.46 5.68
CA ASN A 172 -13.15 12.85 5.37
C ASN A 172 -12.20 12.67 6.57
N LYS A 173 -12.66 12.98 7.78
CA LYS A 173 -11.85 12.87 8.99
C LYS A 173 -11.50 11.41 9.29
N LYS A 174 -12.47 10.51 9.20
CA LYS A 174 -12.23 9.08 9.37
C LYS A 174 -11.26 8.54 8.31
N LEU A 175 -11.37 9.00 7.08
CA LEU A 175 -10.42 8.61 6.02
C LEU A 175 -9.00 9.07 6.34
N GLU A 176 -8.83 10.30 6.84
CA GLU A 176 -7.54 10.82 7.30
C GLU A 176 -6.96 9.99 8.46
N ASP A 177 -7.79 9.67 9.46
CA ASP A 177 -7.38 8.85 10.60
C ASP A 177 -6.94 7.45 10.17
N VAL A 178 -7.62 6.84 9.21
CA VAL A 178 -7.24 5.53 8.62
C VAL A 178 -5.84 5.59 8.00
N TYR A 179 -5.53 6.62 7.21
CA TYR A 179 -4.20 6.76 6.62
C TYR A 179 -3.11 6.99 7.68
N LYS A 180 -3.40 7.71 8.76
CA LYS A 180 -2.49 7.87 9.90
C LYS A 180 -2.22 6.54 10.62
N ASP A 181 -3.25 5.72 10.79
CA ASP A 181 -3.11 4.39 11.40
C ASP A 181 -2.26 3.46 10.53
N ILE A 182 -2.50 3.42 9.22
CA ILE A 182 -1.67 2.65 8.27
C ILE A 182 -0.21 3.10 8.33
N ASP A 183 0.05 4.41 8.35
CA ASP A 183 1.40 4.96 8.46
C ASP A 183 2.10 4.50 9.74
N LYS A 184 1.41 4.56 10.86
CA LYS A 184 1.92 4.12 12.17
C LYS A 184 2.24 2.61 12.18
N LEU A 185 1.34 1.78 11.66
CA LEU A 185 1.51 0.32 11.59
C LEU A 185 2.72 -0.06 10.74
N GLU A 186 2.90 0.58 9.58
CA GLU A 186 4.02 0.28 8.68
C GLU A 186 5.36 0.75 9.26
N LYS A 187 5.44 1.91 9.87
CA LYS A 187 6.65 2.40 10.57
C LYS A 187 7.03 1.50 11.73
N THR A 188 6.06 1.03 12.51
CA THR A 188 6.31 0.12 13.65
C THR A 188 6.85 -1.23 13.16
N LYS A 189 6.25 -1.82 12.13
CA LYS A 189 6.70 -3.11 11.56
C LYS A 189 8.10 -3.03 10.95
N LEU A 190 8.47 -1.91 10.35
CA LEU A 190 9.82 -1.70 9.82
C LEU A 190 10.87 -1.60 10.95
N ASN A 191 10.56 -0.90 12.02
CA ASN A 191 11.47 -0.74 13.18
C ASN A 191 11.76 -2.10 13.85
N VAL A 192 10.76 -2.93 14.07
CA VAL A 192 10.95 -4.27 14.67
C VAL A 192 11.87 -5.15 13.82
N LYS A 193 11.78 -5.10 12.49
CA LYS A 193 12.67 -5.85 11.60
C LYS A 193 14.11 -5.35 11.59
N GLN A 194 14.37 -4.08 11.89
CA GLN A 194 15.74 -3.54 11.99
C GLN A 194 16.44 -3.97 13.28
N TYR A 195 15.73 -4.07 14.41
CA TYR A 195 16.32 -4.48 15.68
C TYR A 195 16.77 -5.96 15.70
N SER A 196 16.15 -6.83 14.91
CA SER A 196 16.47 -8.27 14.92
C SER A 196 17.69 -8.69 14.10
N LYS A 197 18.43 -7.78 13.44
CA LYS A 197 19.53 -8.13 12.52
C LYS A 197 20.89 -7.47 12.82
N ARG A 198 21.08 -6.81 13.95
CA ARG A 198 22.43 -6.39 14.34
C ARG A 198 23.14 -7.53 15.08
N TYR A 199 23.68 -8.47 14.33
CA TYR A 199 24.76 -9.31 14.85
C TYR A 199 26.02 -8.45 14.91
N GLU A 200 26.42 -8.12 16.12
CA GLU A 200 27.72 -7.46 16.35
C GLU A 200 28.84 -8.50 16.17
N ALA A 201 29.29 -8.65 14.94
CA ALA A 201 30.35 -9.60 14.61
C ALA A 201 31.74 -9.15 15.10
N TYR A 202 31.86 -7.97 15.72
CA TYR A 202 33.17 -7.44 16.15
C TYR A 202 33.77 -8.19 17.33
N ALA A 203 32.96 -8.83 18.17
CA ALA A 203 33.44 -9.53 19.37
C ALA A 203 34.47 -10.63 19.05
N LEU A 204 34.27 -11.38 17.99
CA LEU A 204 35.23 -12.40 17.53
C LEU A 204 36.57 -11.78 17.10
N PHE A 205 36.55 -10.68 16.37
CA PHE A 205 37.75 -10.01 15.92
C PHE A 205 38.46 -9.28 17.08
N ALA A 206 37.71 -8.72 18.03
CA ALA A 206 38.26 -8.12 19.24
C ALA A 206 39.01 -9.16 20.10
N TRP A 207 38.45 -10.36 20.29
CA TRP A 207 39.10 -11.45 20.99
C TRP A 207 40.36 -11.92 20.28
N LEU A 208 40.35 -12.10 18.95
CA LEU A 208 41.54 -12.46 18.18
C LEU A 208 42.64 -11.41 18.28
N ALA A 209 42.28 -10.12 18.23
CA ALA A 209 43.24 -9.03 18.41
C ALA A 209 43.85 -9.04 19.83
N ALA A 210 43.05 -9.25 20.86
CA ALA A 210 43.53 -9.33 22.24
C ALA A 210 44.48 -10.51 22.46
N VAL A 211 44.18 -11.70 21.91
CA VAL A 211 45.04 -12.88 21.96
C VAL A 211 46.37 -12.64 21.21
N ALA A 212 46.32 -12.04 20.04
CA ALA A 212 47.51 -11.73 19.27
C ALA A 212 48.45 -10.74 20.01
N LEU A 213 47.87 -9.74 20.68
CA LEU A 213 48.61 -8.76 21.49
C LEU A 213 49.27 -9.39 22.71
N LEU A 214 48.55 -10.29 23.41
CA LEU A 214 49.13 -11.06 24.53
C LEU A 214 50.26 -11.96 24.06
N LEU A 215 50.15 -12.59 22.91
CA LEU A 215 51.14 -13.46 22.34
C LEU A 215 52.39 -12.66 21.94
N GLU A 216 52.23 -11.46 21.38
CA GLU A 216 53.36 -10.56 21.08
C GLU A 216 54.13 -10.16 22.36
N ILE A 217 53.42 -9.79 23.43
CA ILE A 217 54.02 -9.43 24.71
C ILE A 217 54.82 -10.61 25.28
N LEU A 218 54.22 -11.81 25.28
CA LEU A 218 54.89 -13.02 25.76
C LEU A 218 56.16 -13.35 24.94
N LEU A 219 56.10 -13.27 23.62
CA LEU A 219 57.27 -13.51 22.76
C LEU A 219 58.36 -12.48 22.98
N ARG A 220 58.01 -11.20 23.19
CA ARG A 220 59.00 -10.16 23.55
C ARG A 220 59.68 -10.41 24.88
N MET A 221 58.91 -10.91 25.87
CA MET A 221 59.46 -11.16 27.23
C MET A 221 60.29 -12.46 27.32
N THR A 222 60.00 -13.45 26.47
CA THR A 222 60.61 -14.78 26.55
C THR A 222 61.68 -15.02 25.50
N ILE A 223 61.36 -14.95 24.22
CA ILE A 223 62.19 -15.38 23.10
C ILE A 223 62.96 -14.19 22.47
N LEU A 224 62.31 -13.05 22.36
CA LEU A 224 62.89 -11.86 21.71
C LEU A 224 63.58 -10.88 22.67
N LYS A 225 63.88 -11.34 23.88
CA LYS A 225 64.65 -10.55 24.84
C LYS A 225 66.06 -10.41 24.27
N LYS A 226 66.35 -9.29 23.58
CA LYS A 226 67.74 -8.94 23.23
C LYS A 226 68.46 -8.65 24.53
N ILE A 227 69.39 -9.53 24.87
CA ILE A 227 70.41 -9.26 25.89
C ILE A 227 71.25 -8.13 25.35
N PRO A 228 71.59 -7.07 26.16
CA PRO A 228 72.40 -5.94 25.75
C PRO A 228 73.80 -6.36 25.41
#